data_65626ee35c4a4677761f2d9a216218fc
#
_entry.id   65626ee35c4a4677761f2d9a216218fc
#
_cell.length_a   1.000
_cell.length_b   1.000
_cell.length_c   1.000
_cell.angle_alpha   90.00
_cell.angle_beta   90.00
_cell.angle_gamma   90.00
#
_symmetry.space_group_name_H-M   'P 1'
#
loop_
_entity.id
_entity.type
_entity.pdbx_description
1 polymer ?
#
loop_
_entity_poly.entity_id
_entity_poly.type
_entity_poly.pdbx_seq_one_letter_code
_entity_poly.pdbx_strand_id
1 'polypeptide(L)'
;MNCWRREVAMSSIDHNELFEQYYQNEYDFNTASLSLDEIAEIKKLAREKRVDYNLAPMGTGVFNWILKENSNIRFERVAFDSEKIDGMLYVPTTGKERAYIILNSKKPLINQIFTAAHEYYHYIKDYQKFKEMPYICDFSMLQDVNEMKACRFAAELLLPEEALSREIQDYLRANNKSMKEMNFGDFGVLFIFLTIKYQMPLKAVIYRFYEEHYIDNIDAFIKNYEFIKKVLKEIKIFRKHVDVLYNTENDYVLPYSSTYQDMEKAFITGNASRENILEDALRLELD
;
A
#
# COMPACT_ATOMS: atom_id res chain seq x y z
N MET A 1 -15.77 10.72 18.59
CA MET A 1 -14.36 10.96 18.99
C MET A 1 -14.05 10.60 20.45
N ASN A 2 -14.95 10.78 21.42
CA ASN A 2 -14.67 10.48 22.83
C ASN A 2 -14.63 8.96 23.19
N CYS A 3 -15.07 8.07 22.31
CA CYS A 3 -15.05 6.62 22.55
C CYS A 3 -13.63 6.02 22.41
N TRP A 4 -12.77 6.66 21.68
CA TRP A 4 -11.39 6.26 21.40
C TRP A 4 -10.47 6.19 22.63
N ARG A 5 -10.63 7.14 23.54
CA ARG A 5 -9.75 7.26 24.72
C ARG A 5 -9.91 6.12 25.74
N ARG A 6 -11.07 5.47 25.77
CA ARG A 6 -11.36 4.46 26.79
C ARG A 6 -10.84 3.06 26.44
N GLU A 7 -10.78 2.72 25.16
CA GLU A 7 -10.35 1.36 24.75
C GLU A 7 -8.83 1.22 24.55
N VAL A 8 -8.14 2.28 24.12
CA VAL A 8 -6.68 2.26 23.95
C VAL A 8 -5.93 2.45 25.28
N ALA A 9 -6.57 3.12 26.27
CA ALA A 9 -5.97 3.37 27.58
C ALA A 9 -6.11 2.22 28.58
N MET A 10 -6.80 1.13 28.26
CA MET A 10 -7.15 0.07 29.21
C MET A 10 -6.36 -1.24 29.09
N SER A 11 -5.29 -1.30 28.31
CA SER A 11 -4.37 -2.43 28.44
C SER A 11 -3.20 -2.03 29.35
N SER A 12 -3.34 -2.26 30.65
CA SER A 12 -2.23 -2.24 31.60
C SER A 12 -1.33 -3.47 31.34
N ILE A 13 -0.53 -3.40 30.28
CA ILE A 13 0.58 -4.31 30.04
C ILE A 13 1.83 -3.56 30.51
N ASP A 14 2.58 -4.19 31.43
CA ASP A 14 3.84 -3.65 31.90
C ASP A 14 4.82 -3.52 30.74
N HIS A 15 5.04 -2.28 30.32
CA HIS A 15 5.76 -1.94 29.08
C HIS A 15 7.25 -2.28 29.13
N ASN A 16 7.82 -2.55 30.32
CA ASN A 16 9.25 -2.73 30.50
C ASN A 16 9.73 -4.17 30.27
N GLU A 17 8.92 -5.20 30.59
CA GLU A 17 9.33 -6.60 30.38
C GLU A 17 9.26 -7.06 28.91
N LEU A 18 8.36 -6.47 28.10
CA LEU A 18 8.29 -6.76 26.66
C LEU A 18 9.39 -6.07 25.87
N PHE A 19 10.00 -5.02 26.42
CA PHE A 19 11.03 -4.22 25.75
C PHE A 19 12.35 -4.97 25.57
N GLU A 20 12.72 -5.85 26.47
CA GLU A 20 14.03 -6.52 26.44
C GLU A 20 14.09 -7.78 25.58
N GLN A 21 12.96 -8.43 25.26
CA GLN A 21 12.92 -9.68 24.51
C GLN A 21 13.00 -9.53 22.98
N TYR A 22 12.83 -8.34 22.42
CA TYR A 22 12.76 -8.12 20.97
C TYR A 22 13.99 -7.40 20.36
N TYR A 23 15.07 -7.25 21.11
CA TYR A 23 16.23 -6.41 20.75
C TYR A 23 17.31 -7.07 19.86
N GLN A 24 17.07 -8.21 19.24
CA GLN A 24 18.07 -8.87 18.40
C GLN A 24 17.63 -9.09 16.96
N ASN A 25 17.53 -8.02 16.19
CA ASN A 25 17.75 -8.08 14.74
C ASN A 25 18.13 -6.67 14.23
N GLU A 26 19.41 -6.49 13.99
CA GLU A 26 19.98 -5.32 13.33
C GLU A 26 19.49 -5.28 11.88
N TYR A 27 18.53 -4.41 11.60
CA TYR A 27 18.28 -3.94 10.24
C TYR A 27 19.09 -2.68 10.02
N ASP A 28 20.24 -2.85 9.38
CA ASP A 28 21.08 -1.75 8.92
C ASP A 28 20.38 -1.04 7.76
N PHE A 29 19.58 0.00 8.08
CA PHE A 29 19.00 0.91 7.09
C PHE A 29 20.06 1.92 6.67
N ASN A 30 21.04 1.48 5.87
CA ASN A 30 21.91 2.38 5.14
C ASN A 30 21.08 2.95 3.97
N THR A 31 20.27 3.97 4.28
CA THR A 31 19.36 4.61 3.33
C THR A 31 20.16 5.46 2.36
N ALA A 32 20.32 4.99 1.14
CA ALA A 32 20.48 5.91 0.03
C ALA A 32 19.30 6.89 0.09
N SER A 33 19.56 8.17 0.26
CA SER A 33 18.49 9.16 0.37
C SER A 33 18.15 9.70 -1.01
N LEU A 34 16.84 9.79 -1.33
CA LEU A 34 16.40 10.54 -2.50
C LEU A 34 16.77 12.01 -2.32
N SER A 35 17.21 12.66 -3.40
CA SER A 35 17.45 14.09 -3.42
C SER A 35 16.14 14.88 -3.27
N LEU A 36 16.24 16.14 -2.84
CA LEU A 36 15.07 17.02 -2.71
C LEU A 36 14.34 17.20 -4.05
N ASP A 37 15.08 17.26 -5.16
CA ASP A 37 14.50 17.38 -6.50
C ASP A 37 13.70 16.13 -6.88
N GLU A 38 14.24 14.94 -6.62
CA GLU A 38 13.53 13.66 -6.86
C GLU A 38 12.26 13.56 -6.01
N ILE A 39 12.33 13.96 -4.74
CA ILE A 39 11.16 13.99 -3.86
C ILE A 39 10.10 14.96 -4.41
N ALA A 40 10.51 16.16 -4.84
CA ALA A 40 9.60 17.16 -5.40
C ALA A 40 8.91 16.66 -6.69
N GLU A 41 9.66 16.00 -7.58
CA GLU A 41 9.11 15.39 -8.78
C GLU A 41 8.09 14.27 -8.46
N ILE A 42 8.38 13.43 -7.49
CA ILE A 42 7.49 12.35 -7.06
C ILE A 42 6.21 12.92 -6.46
N LYS A 43 6.30 13.91 -5.56
CA LYS A 43 5.15 14.60 -4.98
C LYS A 43 4.28 15.26 -6.06
N LYS A 44 4.91 15.93 -7.03
CA LYS A 44 4.22 16.53 -8.16
C LYS A 44 3.48 15.48 -8.98
N LEU A 45 4.15 14.39 -9.36
CA LEU A 45 3.55 13.30 -10.12
C LEU A 45 2.36 12.67 -9.39
N ALA A 46 2.52 12.36 -8.10
CA ALA A 46 1.44 11.79 -7.29
C ALA A 46 0.23 12.74 -7.19
N ARG A 47 0.47 14.04 -7.02
CA ARG A 47 -0.59 15.06 -6.99
C ARG A 47 -1.32 15.16 -8.34
N GLU A 48 -0.60 15.18 -9.46
CA GLU A 48 -1.18 15.18 -10.80
C GLU A 48 -2.07 13.96 -11.05
N LYS A 49 -1.66 12.81 -10.50
CA LYS A 49 -2.40 11.55 -10.63
C LYS A 49 -3.61 11.46 -9.68
N ARG A 50 -3.69 12.28 -8.64
CA ARG A 50 -4.77 12.27 -7.63
C ARG A 50 -5.89 13.27 -7.88
N VAL A 51 -5.96 13.94 -9.01
CA VAL A 51 -6.92 15.02 -9.25
C VAL A 51 -8.36 14.64 -8.87
N ASP A 52 -8.81 13.45 -9.24
CA ASP A 52 -10.16 12.97 -8.95
C ASP A 52 -10.39 12.65 -7.46
N TYR A 53 -9.34 12.34 -6.70
CA TYR A 53 -9.43 11.99 -5.28
C TYR A 53 -9.11 13.14 -4.33
N ASN A 54 -8.38 14.15 -4.81
CA ASN A 54 -7.88 15.22 -3.98
C ASN A 54 -7.22 14.67 -2.69
N LEU A 55 -7.75 15.00 -1.51
CA LEU A 55 -7.24 14.51 -0.22
C LEU A 55 -7.99 13.27 0.32
N ALA A 56 -8.98 12.76 -0.41
CA ALA A 56 -9.74 11.59 0.03
C ALA A 56 -8.87 10.31 -0.02
N PRO A 57 -9.08 9.35 0.92
CA PRO A 57 -8.44 8.04 0.85
C PRO A 57 -8.78 7.30 -0.44
N MET A 58 -7.78 6.75 -1.12
CA MET A 58 -7.99 5.90 -2.29
C MET A 58 -8.25 4.45 -1.88
N GLY A 59 -7.42 3.89 -1.01
CA GLY A 59 -7.52 2.51 -0.56
C GLY A 59 -7.65 1.53 -1.74
N THR A 60 -8.59 0.57 -1.64
CA THR A 60 -8.91 -0.36 -2.73
C THR A 60 -9.35 0.32 -4.02
N GLY A 61 -9.79 1.57 -3.97
CA GLY A 61 -10.13 2.35 -5.17
C GLY A 61 -8.96 2.56 -6.12
N VAL A 62 -7.71 2.37 -5.65
CA VAL A 62 -6.50 2.50 -6.48
C VAL A 62 -6.53 1.55 -7.68
N PHE A 63 -7.07 0.35 -7.53
CA PHE A 63 -7.15 -0.64 -8.61
C PHE A 63 -8.02 -0.11 -9.77
N ASN A 64 -9.24 0.34 -9.45
CA ASN A 64 -10.16 0.90 -10.42
C ASN A 64 -9.63 2.17 -11.06
N TRP A 65 -8.99 3.00 -10.25
CA TRP A 65 -8.42 4.23 -10.72
C TRP A 65 -7.30 3.96 -11.74
N ILE A 66 -6.36 3.05 -11.47
CA ILE A 66 -5.30 2.66 -12.40
C ILE A 66 -5.87 2.14 -13.73
N LEU A 67 -6.91 1.29 -13.67
CA LEU A 67 -7.56 0.74 -14.86
C LEU A 67 -8.28 1.81 -15.67
N LYS A 68 -8.92 2.78 -15.02
CA LYS A 68 -9.60 3.90 -15.68
C LYS A 68 -8.60 4.81 -16.39
N GLU A 69 -7.48 5.11 -15.76
CA GLU A 69 -6.42 5.96 -16.33
C GLU A 69 -5.67 5.28 -17.49
N ASN A 70 -5.59 3.95 -17.50
CA ASN A 70 -4.74 3.20 -18.42
C ASN A 70 -5.43 1.93 -18.93
N SER A 71 -6.08 2.04 -20.08
CA SER A 71 -6.86 0.95 -20.71
C SER A 71 -6.01 -0.27 -21.12
N ASN A 72 -4.68 -0.12 -21.17
CA ASN A 72 -3.74 -1.18 -21.53
C ASN A 72 -3.13 -1.90 -20.29
N ILE A 73 -3.44 -1.47 -19.07
CA ILE A 73 -3.04 -2.18 -17.86
C ILE A 73 -4.08 -3.29 -17.54
N ARG A 74 -3.57 -4.39 -17.01
CA ARG A 74 -4.35 -5.51 -16.47
C ARG A 74 -3.82 -5.85 -15.08
N PHE A 75 -4.73 -6.21 -14.16
CA PHE A 75 -4.36 -6.77 -12.87
C PHE A 75 -4.51 -8.29 -12.90
N GLU A 76 -3.52 -8.97 -12.37
CA GLU A 76 -3.55 -10.41 -12.12
C GLU A 76 -3.21 -10.69 -10.67
N ARG A 77 -3.79 -11.75 -10.09
CA ARG A 77 -3.45 -12.23 -8.75
C ARG A 77 -2.89 -13.65 -8.85
N VAL A 78 -1.67 -13.81 -8.42
CA VAL A 78 -0.95 -15.08 -8.49
C VAL A 78 -0.40 -15.43 -7.10
N ALA A 79 -0.53 -16.67 -6.70
CA ALA A 79 0.08 -17.17 -5.48
C ALA A 79 1.57 -17.45 -5.72
N PHE A 80 2.44 -16.49 -5.40
CA PHE A 80 3.87 -16.70 -5.50
C PHE A 80 4.38 -17.67 -4.43
N ASP A 81 5.37 -18.49 -4.77
CA ASP A 81 6.01 -19.39 -3.80
C ASP A 81 6.98 -18.64 -2.88
N SER A 82 7.52 -17.53 -3.34
CA SER A 82 8.40 -16.68 -2.55
C SER A 82 7.60 -15.70 -1.69
N GLU A 83 7.83 -15.73 -0.38
CA GLU A 83 7.28 -14.74 0.55
C GLU A 83 7.89 -13.34 0.39
N LYS A 84 9.02 -13.21 -0.34
CA LYS A 84 9.70 -11.94 -0.56
C LYS A 84 9.06 -11.11 -1.67
N ILE A 85 8.35 -11.75 -2.59
CA ILE A 85 7.73 -11.07 -3.74
C ILE A 85 6.33 -10.61 -3.35
N ASP A 86 6.09 -9.31 -3.39
CA ASP A 86 4.77 -8.71 -3.16
C ASP A 86 4.00 -8.54 -4.47
N GLY A 87 4.68 -8.33 -5.59
CA GLY A 87 4.12 -8.23 -6.93
C GLY A 87 5.17 -7.98 -7.98
N MET A 88 4.74 -7.71 -9.20
CA MET A 88 5.63 -7.38 -10.31
C MET A 88 4.89 -6.67 -11.44
N LEU A 89 5.58 -5.81 -12.16
CA LEU A 89 5.14 -5.30 -13.45
C LEU A 89 5.69 -6.20 -14.56
N TYR A 90 4.80 -6.76 -15.36
CA TYR A 90 5.16 -7.52 -16.56
C TYR A 90 4.70 -6.79 -17.83
N VAL A 91 5.62 -6.53 -18.74
CA VAL A 91 5.35 -5.93 -20.03
C VAL A 91 5.76 -6.92 -21.12
N PRO A 92 4.80 -7.50 -21.89
CA PRO A 92 5.10 -8.42 -22.98
C PRO A 92 5.97 -7.76 -24.06
N THR A 93 6.97 -8.48 -24.55
CA THR A 93 7.86 -8.01 -25.63
C THR A 93 7.19 -8.05 -27.00
N THR A 94 6.14 -8.85 -27.17
CA THR A 94 5.40 -9.06 -28.42
C THR A 94 3.91 -8.93 -28.20
N GLY A 95 3.16 -8.59 -29.24
CA GLY A 95 1.71 -8.50 -29.20
C GLY A 95 1.18 -7.08 -29.00
N LYS A 96 -0.06 -6.96 -28.50
CA LYS A 96 -0.68 -5.66 -28.19
C LYS A 96 0.08 -4.98 -27.06
N GLU A 97 0.14 -3.66 -27.07
CA GLU A 97 0.69 -2.88 -25.96
C GLU A 97 -0.17 -3.08 -24.70
N ARG A 98 0.20 -4.06 -23.90
CA ARG A 98 -0.41 -4.38 -22.61
C ARG A 98 0.67 -4.43 -21.55
N ALA A 99 0.28 -4.11 -20.32
CA ALA A 99 1.10 -4.30 -19.14
C ALA A 99 0.26 -5.03 -18.08
N TYR A 100 0.91 -5.87 -17.31
CA TYR A 100 0.26 -6.64 -16.25
C TYR A 100 0.90 -6.25 -14.92
N ILE A 101 0.08 -5.75 -14.00
CA ILE A 101 0.45 -5.61 -12.60
C ILE A 101 0.01 -6.89 -11.92
N ILE A 102 0.98 -7.74 -11.57
CA ILE A 102 0.74 -9.05 -10.97
C ILE A 102 0.95 -8.93 -9.47
N LEU A 103 -0.07 -9.24 -8.68
CA LEU A 103 -0.07 -9.11 -7.24
C LEU A 103 0.02 -10.48 -6.58
N ASN A 104 0.80 -10.59 -5.50
CA ASN A 104 0.87 -11.83 -4.75
C ASN A 104 -0.40 -12.02 -3.91
N SER A 105 -1.23 -13.00 -4.28
CA SER A 105 -2.49 -13.31 -3.60
C SER A 105 -2.31 -13.83 -2.16
N LYS A 106 -1.11 -14.33 -1.81
CA LYS A 106 -0.75 -14.75 -0.45
C LYS A 106 -0.46 -13.57 0.48
N LYS A 107 -0.35 -12.35 -0.06
CA LYS A 107 -0.12 -11.15 0.76
C LYS A 107 -1.44 -10.52 1.21
N PRO A 108 -1.47 -9.88 2.39
CA PRO A 108 -2.63 -9.13 2.84
C PRO A 108 -3.10 -8.10 1.80
N LEU A 109 -4.40 -7.84 1.74
CA LEU A 109 -4.96 -6.87 0.79
C LEU A 109 -4.31 -5.48 0.91
N ILE A 110 -3.99 -5.05 2.14
CA ILE A 110 -3.32 -3.78 2.38
C ILE A 110 -1.95 -3.69 1.70
N ASN A 111 -1.22 -4.81 1.62
CA ASN A 111 0.04 -4.90 0.88
C ASN A 111 -0.22 -4.85 -0.62
N GLN A 112 -1.23 -5.57 -1.12
CA GLN A 112 -1.59 -5.57 -2.54
C GLN A 112 -1.99 -4.17 -3.04
N ILE A 113 -2.69 -3.37 -2.22
CA ILE A 113 -3.02 -1.97 -2.50
C ILE A 113 -1.74 -1.15 -2.69
N PHE A 114 -0.79 -1.27 -1.77
CA PHE A 114 0.48 -0.55 -1.84
C PHE A 114 1.31 -0.99 -3.04
N THR A 115 1.40 -2.30 -3.26
CA THR A 115 2.11 -2.89 -4.40
C THR A 115 1.52 -2.42 -5.74
N ALA A 116 0.19 -2.35 -5.88
CA ALA A 116 -0.44 -1.84 -7.09
C ALA A 116 -0.02 -0.40 -7.42
N ALA A 117 0.04 0.47 -6.40
CA ALA A 117 0.51 1.84 -6.55
C ALA A 117 2.02 1.91 -6.89
N HIS A 118 2.82 1.03 -6.30
CA HIS A 118 4.25 0.89 -6.53
C HIS A 118 4.55 0.45 -7.98
N GLU A 119 3.93 -0.63 -8.43
CA GLU A 119 4.08 -1.13 -9.80
C GLU A 119 3.56 -0.14 -10.86
N TYR A 120 2.56 0.66 -10.49
CA TYR A 120 2.07 1.73 -11.35
C TYR A 120 3.12 2.83 -11.56
N TYR A 121 3.97 3.13 -10.56
CA TYR A 121 5.10 4.03 -10.76
C TYR A 121 6.07 3.49 -11.82
N HIS A 122 6.43 2.22 -11.73
CA HIS A 122 7.29 1.57 -12.72
C HIS A 122 6.65 1.58 -14.11
N TYR A 123 5.33 1.35 -14.20
CA TYR A 123 4.61 1.49 -15.47
C TYR A 123 4.74 2.90 -16.07
N ILE A 124 4.67 3.95 -15.25
CA ILE A 124 4.79 5.33 -15.73
C ILE A 124 6.23 5.67 -16.15
N LYS A 125 7.22 5.24 -15.38
CA LYS A 125 8.61 5.69 -15.51
C LYS A 125 9.51 4.74 -16.27
N ASP A 126 9.26 3.44 -16.15
CA ASP A 126 10.20 2.42 -16.57
C ASP A 126 9.63 1.48 -17.64
N TYR A 127 8.46 1.77 -18.22
CA TYR A 127 7.74 0.91 -19.17
C TYR A 127 8.64 0.32 -20.27
N GLN A 128 9.48 1.15 -20.92
CA GLN A 128 10.36 0.70 -21.98
C GLN A 128 11.43 -0.26 -21.48
N LYS A 129 12.00 0.01 -20.30
CA LYS A 129 12.99 -0.85 -19.66
C LYS A 129 12.40 -2.23 -19.36
N PHE A 130 11.17 -2.29 -18.84
CA PHE A 130 10.48 -3.55 -18.56
C PHE A 130 10.06 -4.34 -19.79
N LYS A 131 9.81 -3.63 -20.91
CA LYS A 131 9.56 -4.28 -22.20
C LYS A 131 10.79 -5.03 -22.75
N GLU A 132 11.98 -4.54 -22.44
CA GLU A 132 13.24 -5.17 -22.87
C GLU A 132 13.68 -6.28 -21.92
N MET A 133 13.39 -6.15 -20.62
CA MET A 133 13.80 -7.10 -19.59
C MET A 133 12.75 -7.17 -18.47
N PRO A 134 12.02 -8.28 -18.32
CA PRO A 134 11.07 -8.45 -17.22
C PRO A 134 11.75 -8.28 -15.86
N TYR A 135 11.17 -7.46 -15.01
CA TYR A 135 11.70 -7.16 -13.68
C TYR A 135 10.74 -7.64 -12.61
N ILE A 136 11.27 -8.21 -11.54
CA ILE A 136 10.51 -8.66 -10.38
C ILE A 136 10.76 -7.67 -9.24
N CYS A 137 9.70 -7.08 -8.72
CA CYS A 137 9.77 -6.24 -7.54
C CYS A 137 9.98 -7.12 -6.30
N ASP A 138 11.15 -6.98 -5.71
CA ASP A 138 11.48 -7.52 -4.38
C ASP A 138 11.74 -6.35 -3.45
N PHE A 139 10.81 -6.09 -2.51
CA PHE A 139 10.98 -5.01 -1.51
C PHE A 139 12.22 -5.19 -0.61
N SER A 140 12.94 -6.33 -0.71
CA SER A 140 14.25 -6.45 -0.06
C SER A 140 15.35 -5.64 -0.77
N MET A 141 15.11 -5.19 -2.01
CA MET A 141 16.04 -4.36 -2.80
C MET A 141 15.88 -2.84 -2.56
N LEU A 142 15.46 -2.42 -1.37
CA LEU A 142 15.33 -0.99 -1.01
C LEU A 142 16.63 -0.17 -1.13
N GLN A 143 17.73 -0.77 -1.58
CA GLN A 143 18.95 -0.06 -1.95
C GLN A 143 18.94 0.45 -3.41
N ASP A 144 18.00 -0.03 -4.26
CA ASP A 144 17.81 0.52 -5.60
C ASP A 144 17.03 1.83 -5.52
N VAL A 145 17.61 2.89 -6.06
CA VAL A 145 16.99 4.24 -6.10
C VAL A 145 15.63 4.23 -6.79
N ASN A 146 15.43 3.39 -7.80
CA ASN A 146 14.15 3.30 -8.50
C ASN A 146 13.07 2.66 -7.62
N GLU A 147 13.43 1.62 -6.85
CA GLU A 147 12.54 1.00 -5.87
C GLU A 147 12.16 2.00 -4.76
N MET A 148 13.12 2.80 -4.31
CA MET A 148 12.85 3.87 -3.34
C MET A 148 11.87 4.90 -3.90
N LYS A 149 12.05 5.31 -5.17
CA LYS A 149 11.13 6.24 -5.84
C LYS A 149 9.74 5.66 -5.99
N ALA A 150 9.63 4.39 -6.36
CA ALA A 150 8.35 3.70 -6.48
C ALA A 150 7.64 3.56 -5.13
N CYS A 151 8.36 3.20 -4.07
CA CYS A 151 7.84 3.19 -2.70
C CYS A 151 7.38 4.59 -2.25
N ARG A 152 8.19 5.62 -2.51
CA ARG A 152 7.84 7.00 -2.18
C ARG A 152 6.61 7.47 -2.95
N PHE A 153 6.52 7.17 -4.24
CA PHE A 153 5.36 7.49 -5.05
C PHE A 153 4.09 6.79 -4.56
N ALA A 154 4.16 5.49 -4.27
CA ALA A 154 3.03 4.74 -3.73
C ALA A 154 2.53 5.33 -2.42
N ALA A 155 3.45 5.68 -1.52
CA ALA A 155 3.14 6.29 -0.24
C ALA A 155 2.47 7.67 -0.42
N GLU A 156 3.00 8.50 -1.32
CA GLU A 156 2.45 9.83 -1.63
C GLU A 156 1.11 9.75 -2.36
N LEU A 157 0.96 8.76 -3.27
CA LEU A 157 -0.30 8.52 -3.96
C LEU A 157 -1.41 8.10 -3.00
N LEU A 158 -1.12 7.22 -2.02
CA LEU A 158 -2.11 6.72 -1.08
C LEU A 158 -2.37 7.69 0.08
N LEU A 159 -1.32 8.33 0.61
CA LEU A 159 -1.40 9.30 1.73
C LEU A 159 -0.54 10.54 1.41
N PRO A 160 -1.07 11.51 0.64
CA PRO A 160 -0.32 12.71 0.29
C PRO A 160 0.00 13.57 1.50
N GLU A 161 1.08 14.36 1.39
CA GLU A 161 1.57 15.25 2.45
C GLU A 161 0.47 16.13 3.04
N GLU A 162 -0.35 16.74 2.20
CA GLU A 162 -1.42 17.64 2.63
C GLU A 162 -2.51 16.89 3.42
N ALA A 163 -2.81 15.64 3.04
CA ALA A 163 -3.74 14.79 3.77
C ALA A 163 -3.16 14.39 5.13
N LEU A 164 -1.89 13.95 5.16
CA LEU A 164 -1.18 13.61 6.39
C LEU A 164 -1.14 14.80 7.35
N SER A 165 -0.76 15.96 6.87
CA SER A 165 -0.73 17.20 7.67
C SER A 165 -2.09 17.53 8.27
N ARG A 166 -3.16 17.43 7.48
CA ARG A 166 -4.54 17.65 7.95
C ARG A 166 -4.93 16.67 9.05
N GLU A 167 -4.65 15.37 8.86
CA GLU A 167 -5.01 14.35 9.85
C GLU A 167 -4.27 14.58 11.19
N ILE A 168 -2.99 14.95 11.12
CA ILE A 168 -2.21 15.29 12.32
C ILE A 168 -2.81 16.51 13.03
N GLN A 169 -3.12 17.59 12.29
CA GLN A 169 -3.72 18.79 12.87
C GLN A 169 -5.09 18.50 13.49
N ASP A 170 -5.91 17.66 12.85
CA ASP A 170 -7.20 17.26 13.36
C ASP A 170 -7.05 16.46 14.67
N TYR A 171 -6.07 15.56 14.74
CA TYR A 171 -5.73 14.83 15.94
C TYR A 171 -5.30 15.76 17.08
N LEU A 172 -4.38 16.67 16.79
CA LEU A 172 -3.87 17.63 17.78
C LEU A 172 -5.00 18.50 18.36
N ARG A 173 -5.86 19.03 17.49
CA ARG A 173 -7.04 19.83 17.89
C ARG A 173 -8.01 19.00 18.75
N ALA A 174 -8.32 17.78 18.33
CA ALA A 174 -9.25 16.90 19.05
C ALA A 174 -8.74 16.50 20.44
N ASN A 175 -7.42 16.49 20.65
CA ASN A 175 -6.78 16.12 21.90
C ASN A 175 -6.27 17.31 22.70
N ASN A 176 -6.44 18.54 22.19
CA ASN A 176 -5.93 19.77 22.79
C ASN A 176 -4.42 19.67 23.09
N LYS A 177 -3.65 19.22 22.11
CA LYS A 177 -2.20 19.00 22.16
C LYS A 177 -1.49 19.80 21.07
N SER A 178 -0.23 20.12 21.31
CA SER A 178 0.73 20.55 20.29
C SER A 178 1.61 19.37 19.85
N MET A 179 2.35 19.52 18.75
CA MET A 179 3.33 18.49 18.28
C MET A 179 4.37 18.15 19.35
N LYS A 180 4.82 19.12 20.14
CA LYS A 180 5.83 18.93 21.20
C LYS A 180 5.33 18.07 22.36
N GLU A 181 4.03 17.96 22.52
CA GLU A 181 3.37 17.19 23.58
C GLU A 181 2.99 15.78 23.11
N MET A 182 3.26 15.45 21.85
CA MET A 182 3.05 14.11 21.31
C MET A 182 4.04 13.13 21.93
N ASN A 183 3.51 12.03 22.40
CA ASN A 183 4.31 10.90 22.90
C ASN A 183 4.19 9.68 21.97
N PHE A 184 4.93 8.62 22.26
CA PHE A 184 4.93 7.39 21.49
C PHE A 184 3.51 6.80 21.31
N GLY A 185 2.68 6.84 22.35
CA GLY A 185 1.30 6.35 22.28
C GLY A 185 0.42 7.19 21.36
N ASP A 186 0.58 8.51 21.34
CA ASP A 186 -0.15 9.41 20.43
C ASP A 186 0.19 9.08 18.96
N PHE A 187 1.47 8.90 18.66
CA PHE A 187 1.91 8.48 17.31
C PHE A 187 1.37 7.09 16.96
N GLY A 188 1.43 6.13 17.88
CA GLY A 188 0.88 4.80 17.67
C GLY A 188 -0.60 4.82 17.30
N VAL A 189 -1.40 5.65 17.98
CA VAL A 189 -2.83 5.85 17.67
C VAL A 189 -3.01 6.42 16.26
N LEU A 190 -2.23 7.45 15.89
CA LEU A 190 -2.29 8.04 14.56
C LEU A 190 -1.89 7.04 13.47
N PHE A 191 -0.81 6.28 13.67
CA PHE A 191 -0.37 5.26 12.71
C PHE A 191 -1.47 4.23 12.45
N ILE A 192 -2.10 3.71 13.51
CA ILE A 192 -3.18 2.73 13.41
C ILE A 192 -4.38 3.33 12.67
N PHE A 193 -4.76 4.54 13.04
CA PHE A 193 -5.89 5.23 12.41
C PHE A 193 -5.65 5.45 10.92
N LEU A 194 -4.48 5.96 10.53
CA LEU A 194 -4.15 6.24 9.15
C LEU A 194 -3.99 4.96 8.33
N THR A 195 -3.42 3.90 8.91
CA THR A 195 -3.36 2.57 8.30
C THR A 195 -4.74 2.09 7.87
N ILE A 196 -5.73 2.19 8.74
CA ILE A 196 -7.10 1.77 8.43
C ILE A 196 -7.79 2.75 7.48
N LYS A 197 -7.67 4.04 7.72
CA LYS A 197 -8.36 5.07 6.92
C LYS A 197 -7.89 5.11 5.48
N TYR A 198 -6.57 5.05 5.27
CA TYR A 198 -5.96 5.15 3.95
C TYR A 198 -5.65 3.77 3.34
N GLN A 199 -5.90 2.69 4.08
CA GLN A 199 -5.62 1.31 3.67
C GLN A 199 -4.18 1.15 3.18
N MET A 200 -3.25 1.72 3.93
CA MET A 200 -1.82 1.73 3.63
C MET A 200 -1.06 0.93 4.70
N PRO A 201 -0.06 0.09 4.34
CA PRO A 201 0.68 -0.71 5.33
C PRO A 201 1.21 0.13 6.47
N LEU A 202 1.07 -0.37 7.70
CA LEU A 202 1.49 0.34 8.92
C LEU A 202 2.95 0.84 8.83
N LYS A 203 3.85 0.02 8.29
CA LYS A 203 5.25 0.40 8.09
C LYS A 203 5.38 1.61 7.15
N ALA A 204 4.62 1.61 6.06
CA ALA A 204 4.63 2.72 5.11
C ALA A 204 4.06 4.02 5.74
N VAL A 205 3.05 3.92 6.60
CA VAL A 205 2.54 5.07 7.37
C VAL A 205 3.63 5.64 8.30
N ILE A 206 4.36 4.77 9.03
CA ILE A 206 5.47 5.21 9.90
C ILE A 206 6.53 5.97 9.08
N TYR A 207 6.90 5.42 7.91
CA TYR A 207 7.86 6.09 7.02
C TYR A 207 7.36 7.44 6.54
N ARG A 208 6.05 7.61 6.25
CA ARG A 208 5.49 8.91 5.86
C ARG A 208 5.69 10.00 6.92
N PHE A 209 5.54 9.65 8.21
CA PHE A 209 5.82 10.60 9.29
C PHE A 209 7.29 11.00 9.37
N TYR A 210 8.19 10.07 9.13
CA TYR A 210 9.62 10.34 9.10
C TYR A 210 10.02 11.19 7.87
N GLU A 211 9.53 10.84 6.71
CA GLU A 211 9.78 11.53 5.45
C GLU A 211 9.29 12.98 5.43
N GLU A 212 8.19 13.26 6.14
CA GLU A 212 7.63 14.62 6.29
C GLU A 212 8.05 15.29 7.61
N HIS A 213 9.11 14.78 8.25
CA HIS A 213 9.73 15.36 9.45
C HIS A 213 8.81 15.56 10.65
N TYR A 214 7.76 14.73 10.78
CA TYR A 214 6.92 14.70 11.98
C TYR A 214 7.54 13.88 13.11
N ILE A 215 8.47 12.98 12.78
CA ILE A 215 9.31 12.22 13.71
C ILE A 215 10.77 12.30 13.25
N ASP A 216 11.69 12.54 14.18
CA ASP A 216 13.12 12.63 13.89
C ASP A 216 13.81 11.25 13.96
N ASN A 217 13.29 10.34 14.78
CA ASN A 217 13.86 9.02 14.99
C ASN A 217 12.83 7.95 14.64
N ILE A 218 12.98 7.35 13.46
CA ILE A 218 12.13 6.26 12.99
C ILE A 218 12.41 4.94 13.71
N ASP A 219 13.64 4.71 14.19
CA ASP A 219 14.09 3.45 14.78
C ASP A 219 13.25 3.05 15.98
N ALA A 220 12.87 4.04 16.80
CA ALA A 220 12.03 3.81 17.96
C ALA A 220 10.68 3.16 17.58
N PHE A 221 10.12 3.52 16.43
CA PHE A 221 8.85 2.98 15.94
C PHE A 221 9.03 1.67 15.18
N ILE A 222 10.10 1.54 14.40
CA ILE A 222 10.42 0.30 13.68
C ILE A 222 10.75 -0.84 14.65
N LYS A 223 11.52 -0.56 15.71
CA LYS A 223 11.80 -1.54 16.77
C LYS A 223 10.54 -2.00 17.49
N ASN A 224 9.53 -1.14 17.61
CA ASN A 224 8.24 -1.45 18.23
C ASN A 224 7.14 -1.81 17.22
N TYR A 225 7.48 -2.06 15.97
CA TYR A 225 6.53 -2.30 14.89
C TYR A 225 5.55 -3.45 15.20
N GLU A 226 6.07 -4.60 15.66
CA GLU A 226 5.23 -5.77 15.97
C GLU A 226 4.28 -5.50 17.15
N PHE A 227 4.69 -4.70 18.12
CA PHE A 227 3.81 -4.26 19.20
C PHE A 227 2.67 -3.38 18.67
N ILE A 228 2.97 -2.36 17.86
CA ILE A 228 1.95 -1.47 17.27
C ILE A 228 0.99 -2.29 16.38
N LYS A 229 1.52 -3.24 15.61
CA LYS A 229 0.74 -4.16 14.75
C LYS A 229 -0.17 -5.09 15.58
N LYS A 230 0.31 -5.58 16.71
CA LYS A 230 -0.51 -6.36 17.64
C LYS A 230 -1.66 -5.53 18.19
N VAL A 231 -1.39 -4.31 18.66
CA VAL A 231 -2.42 -3.37 19.13
C VAL A 231 -3.45 -3.10 18.03
N LEU A 232 -3.01 -2.85 16.80
CA LEU A 232 -3.89 -2.67 15.64
C LEU A 232 -4.88 -3.84 15.47
N LYS A 233 -4.40 -5.09 15.61
CA LYS A 233 -5.24 -6.29 15.47
C LYS A 233 -6.21 -6.49 16.62
N GLU A 234 -5.90 -5.98 17.81
CA GLU A 234 -6.71 -6.15 19.02
C GLU A 234 -7.79 -5.07 19.19
N ILE A 235 -7.72 -3.94 18.47
CA ILE A 235 -8.70 -2.86 18.57
C ILE A 235 -10.05 -3.30 18.00
N LYS A 236 -11.01 -3.53 18.88
CA LYS A 236 -12.34 -4.06 18.53
C LYS A 236 -13.11 -3.19 17.54
N ILE A 237 -13.01 -1.87 17.63
CA ILE A 237 -13.73 -0.93 16.76
C ILE A 237 -13.30 -1.05 15.29
N PHE A 238 -12.08 -1.49 15.04
CA PHE A 238 -11.53 -1.68 13.68
C PHE A 238 -11.53 -3.14 13.22
N ARG A 239 -11.97 -4.07 14.05
CA ARG A 239 -11.84 -5.50 13.79
C ARG A 239 -12.27 -5.91 12.38
N LYS A 240 -13.45 -5.47 11.94
CA LYS A 240 -13.94 -5.78 10.59
C LYS A 240 -13.02 -5.25 9.47
N HIS A 241 -12.48 -4.06 9.64
CA HIS A 241 -11.55 -3.47 8.66
C HIS A 241 -10.20 -4.19 8.69
N VAL A 242 -9.71 -4.53 9.88
CA VAL A 242 -8.47 -5.28 10.06
C VAL A 242 -8.61 -6.68 9.46
N ASP A 243 -9.73 -7.37 9.70
CA ASP A 243 -9.99 -8.69 9.14
C ASP A 243 -9.95 -8.66 7.61
N VAL A 244 -10.59 -7.67 6.98
CA VAL A 244 -10.55 -7.51 5.51
C VAL A 244 -9.16 -7.17 4.99
N LEU A 245 -8.44 -6.26 5.64
CA LEU A 245 -7.17 -5.74 5.14
C LEU A 245 -5.99 -6.67 5.38
N TYR A 246 -6.03 -7.49 6.43
CA TYR A 246 -4.91 -8.32 6.88
C TYR A 246 -5.12 -9.82 6.75
N ASN A 247 -6.34 -10.29 6.46
CA ASN A 247 -6.57 -11.70 6.22
C ASN A 247 -6.10 -12.08 4.81
N THR A 248 -5.20 -13.06 4.74
CA THR A 248 -4.67 -13.60 3.47
C THR A 248 -5.55 -14.70 2.88
N GLU A 249 -6.49 -15.24 3.66
CA GLU A 249 -7.42 -16.29 3.22
C GLU A 249 -8.68 -15.72 2.53
N ASN A 250 -8.80 -14.39 2.48
CA ASN A 250 -9.92 -13.77 1.79
C ASN A 250 -9.78 -13.97 0.28
N ASP A 251 -10.77 -14.59 -0.32
CA ASP A 251 -11.08 -14.58 -1.75
C ASP A 251 -11.51 -13.16 -2.21
N TYR A 252 -10.68 -12.17 -1.88
CA TYR A 252 -10.90 -10.84 -2.40
C TYR A 252 -10.62 -10.90 -3.90
N VAL A 253 -11.65 -11.17 -4.64
CA VAL A 253 -11.67 -10.95 -6.08
C VAL A 253 -11.43 -9.45 -6.26
N LEU A 254 -10.35 -9.08 -6.94
CA LEU A 254 -10.20 -7.72 -7.44
C LEU A 254 -11.47 -7.46 -8.24
N PRO A 255 -12.39 -6.58 -7.77
CA PRO A 255 -13.74 -6.48 -8.33
C PRO A 255 -13.74 -6.11 -9.81
N TYR A 256 -12.58 -5.89 -10.39
CA TYR A 256 -12.38 -5.49 -11.76
C TYR A 256 -11.03 -6.02 -12.26
N SER A 257 -10.91 -7.32 -12.45
CA SER A 257 -9.96 -7.72 -13.47
C SER A 257 -10.52 -7.15 -14.78
N SER A 258 -9.76 -6.30 -15.44
CA SER A 258 -10.14 -5.81 -16.78
C SER A 258 -10.35 -6.97 -17.75
N THR A 259 -9.76 -8.12 -17.47
CA THR A 259 -9.96 -9.37 -18.19
C THR A 259 -11.41 -9.82 -18.11
N TYR A 260 -12.04 -9.81 -16.93
CA TYR A 260 -13.47 -10.13 -16.79
C TYR A 260 -14.35 -9.14 -17.56
N GLN A 261 -14.08 -7.84 -17.45
CA GLN A 261 -14.81 -6.82 -18.20
C GLN A 261 -14.62 -6.94 -19.71
N ASP A 262 -13.39 -7.27 -20.16
CA ASP A 262 -13.11 -7.50 -21.59
C ASP A 262 -13.83 -8.76 -22.08
N MET A 263 -13.92 -9.80 -21.27
CA MET A 263 -14.68 -11.02 -21.56
C MET A 263 -16.18 -10.74 -21.63
N GLU A 264 -16.72 -10.02 -20.63
CA GLU A 264 -18.13 -9.59 -20.62
C GLU A 264 -18.46 -8.72 -21.82
N LYS A 265 -17.62 -7.74 -22.13
CA LYS A 265 -17.78 -6.88 -23.29
C LYS A 265 -17.70 -7.66 -24.60
N ALA A 266 -16.76 -8.59 -24.72
CA ALA A 266 -16.64 -9.44 -25.90
C ALA A 266 -17.87 -10.32 -26.09
N PHE A 267 -18.47 -10.81 -25.01
CA PHE A 267 -19.73 -11.56 -25.04
C PHE A 267 -20.91 -10.69 -25.48
N ILE A 268 -21.09 -9.52 -24.85
CA ILE A 268 -22.19 -8.58 -25.14
C ILE A 268 -22.11 -8.10 -26.59
N THR A 269 -20.90 -7.87 -27.11
CA THR A 269 -20.69 -7.41 -28.51
C THR A 269 -20.72 -8.55 -29.55
N GLY A 270 -20.90 -9.79 -29.12
CA GLY A 270 -20.91 -10.97 -29.99
C GLY A 270 -19.54 -11.33 -30.59
N ASN A 271 -18.44 -10.78 -30.03
CA ASN A 271 -17.08 -11.05 -30.49
C ASN A 271 -16.46 -12.31 -29.86
N ALA A 272 -17.13 -12.92 -28.88
CA ALA A 272 -16.74 -14.18 -28.29
C ALA A 272 -17.98 -15.03 -27.96
N SER A 273 -17.87 -16.35 -28.15
CA SER A 273 -18.91 -17.28 -27.72
C SER A 273 -18.86 -17.52 -26.22
N ARG A 274 -19.98 -18.03 -25.67
CA ARG A 274 -20.03 -18.43 -24.26
C ARG A 274 -18.97 -19.49 -23.92
N GLU A 275 -18.75 -20.44 -24.85
CA GLU A 275 -17.77 -21.50 -24.71
C GLU A 275 -16.34 -20.92 -24.62
N ASN A 276 -15.98 -19.98 -25.47
CA ASN A 276 -14.67 -19.33 -25.46
C ASN A 276 -14.44 -18.56 -24.16
N ILE A 277 -15.48 -17.87 -23.66
CA ILE A 277 -15.37 -17.13 -22.39
C ILE A 277 -15.20 -18.08 -21.22
N LEU A 278 -15.95 -19.19 -21.18
CA LEU A 278 -15.79 -20.21 -20.14
C LEU A 278 -14.40 -20.87 -20.19
N GLU A 279 -13.88 -21.14 -21.39
CA GLU A 279 -12.54 -21.70 -21.56
C GLU A 279 -11.46 -20.72 -21.07
N ASP A 280 -11.59 -19.44 -21.39
CA ASP A 280 -10.66 -18.39 -20.94
C ASP A 280 -10.78 -18.15 -19.42
N ALA A 281 -12.00 -18.18 -18.87
CA ALA A 281 -12.24 -18.08 -17.43
C ALA A 281 -11.58 -19.24 -16.67
N LEU A 282 -11.73 -20.46 -17.17
CA LEU A 282 -11.06 -21.64 -16.59
C LEU A 282 -9.54 -21.56 -16.67
N ARG A 283 -8.99 -21.06 -17.77
CA ARG A 283 -7.52 -20.86 -17.91
C ARG A 283 -6.99 -19.80 -16.97
N LEU A 284 -7.79 -18.80 -16.63
CA LEU A 284 -7.42 -17.69 -15.75
C LEU A 284 -7.85 -17.94 -14.30
N GLU A 285 -8.43 -19.14 -14.00
CA GLU A 285 -8.99 -19.46 -12.69
C GLU A 285 -9.95 -18.39 -12.17
N LEU A 286 -10.71 -17.79 -13.09
CA LEU A 286 -11.76 -16.84 -12.78
C LEU A 286 -13.06 -17.63 -12.55
N ASP A 287 -13.55 -17.69 -11.32
CA ASP A 287 -14.84 -18.25 -10.93
C ASP A 287 -16.03 -17.34 -11.32
#